data_e72f991558d4932106de7a7a1cf27e25
#
_entry.id   e72f991558d4932106de7a7a1cf27e25
#
_cell.length_a   1.000
_cell.length_b   1.000
_cell.length_c   1.000
_cell.angle_alpha   90.00
_cell.angle_beta   90.00
_cell.angle_gamma   90.00
#
_symmetry.space_group_name_H-M   'P 1'
#
loop_
_entity.id
_entity.type
_entity.pdbx_description
1 polymer ?
#
loop_
_entity_poly.entity_id
_entity_poly.type
_entity_poly.pdbx_seq_one_letter_code
_entity_poly.pdbx_strand_id
1 'polypeptide(L)'
;VLKTLGMEPINLYADGPAWRVLIVLFNAWKSVGYSMVVYMAAVTGVDTQLHESAQIDGANIFQRIHYVTLPAIRPTIITMVLLDVSKIFRGNLDLFYQLIGKNGALYDSTDVIDTFVFRSLLETSDIGMAAAAGFYQSILCFVTIMVVNGIIRKINSDYALF
;
A
#
# COMPACT_ATOMS: atom_id res chain seq x y z
N VAL A 1 20.49 19.06 -17.30
CA VAL A 1 20.29 19.55 -15.91
C VAL A 1 21.37 18.99 -14.98
N LEU A 2 21.61 17.64 -14.85
CA LEU A 2 22.63 17.12 -13.96
C LEU A 2 24.05 17.53 -14.38
N LYS A 3 24.37 17.49 -15.67
CA LYS A 3 25.66 17.98 -16.21
C LYS A 3 25.88 19.47 -15.98
N THR A 4 24.85 20.30 -15.99
CA THR A 4 24.96 21.74 -15.70
C THR A 4 25.17 22.04 -14.22
N LEU A 5 24.89 21.08 -13.34
CA LEU A 5 25.14 21.12 -11.89
C LEU A 5 26.48 20.48 -11.50
N GLY A 6 27.31 20.07 -12.49
CA GLY A 6 28.61 19.43 -12.23
C GLY A 6 28.52 17.99 -11.70
N MET A 7 27.34 17.37 -11.77
CA MET A 7 27.13 15.99 -11.35
C MET A 7 27.19 15.05 -12.54
N GLU A 8 27.81 13.89 -12.37
CA GLU A 8 27.79 12.85 -13.39
C GLU A 8 26.38 12.32 -13.59
N PRO A 9 25.93 12.09 -14.84
CA PRO A 9 24.62 11.55 -15.11
C PRO A 9 24.52 10.11 -14.59
N ILE A 10 23.72 9.88 -13.58
CA ILE A 10 23.42 8.56 -13.04
C ILE A 10 22.51 7.84 -14.03
N ASN A 11 22.91 6.67 -14.51
CA ASN A 11 22.04 5.82 -15.32
C ASN A 11 21.11 5.01 -14.38
N LEU A 12 19.99 5.61 -14.00
CA LEU A 12 19.01 4.96 -13.13
C LEU A 12 18.52 3.62 -13.68
N TYR A 13 18.43 3.45 -14.99
CA TYR A 13 17.97 2.19 -15.60
C TYR A 13 18.99 1.05 -15.55
N ALA A 14 20.17 1.28 -14.97
CA ALA A 14 21.17 0.26 -14.70
C ALA A 14 21.38 0.05 -13.17
N ASP A 15 20.74 0.86 -12.33
CA ASP A 15 20.89 0.83 -10.87
C ASP A 15 19.69 0.15 -10.20
N GLY A 16 19.74 -1.17 -10.08
CA GLY A 16 18.69 -1.97 -9.45
C GLY A 16 18.36 -1.58 -7.99
N PRO A 17 19.34 -1.36 -7.10
CA PRO A 17 19.12 -0.87 -5.75
C PRO A 17 18.33 0.44 -5.67
N ALA A 18 18.64 1.41 -6.52
CA ALA A 18 17.91 2.68 -6.59
C ALA A 18 16.44 2.47 -6.97
N TRP A 19 16.14 1.52 -7.86
CA TRP A 19 14.77 1.22 -8.27
C TRP A 19 13.90 0.64 -7.16
N ARG A 20 14.45 -0.09 -6.20
CA ARG A 20 13.68 -0.57 -5.03
C ARG A 20 13.09 0.59 -4.25
N VAL A 21 13.88 1.65 -4.05
CA VAL A 21 13.40 2.85 -3.36
C VAL A 21 12.42 3.64 -4.23
N LEU A 22 12.75 3.81 -5.51
CA LEU A 22 11.91 4.57 -6.44
C LEU A 22 10.52 3.95 -6.62
N ILE A 23 10.41 2.63 -6.73
CA ILE A 23 9.11 1.94 -6.83
C ILE A 23 8.25 2.20 -5.60
N VAL A 24 8.85 2.13 -4.39
CA VAL A 24 8.13 2.42 -3.16
C VAL A 24 7.63 3.86 -3.14
N LEU A 25 8.47 4.81 -3.54
CA LEU A 25 8.08 6.23 -3.61
C LEU A 25 6.96 6.47 -4.64
N PHE A 26 7.08 5.90 -5.84
CA PHE A 26 6.03 6.04 -6.87
C PHE A 26 4.74 5.37 -6.46
N ASN A 27 4.80 4.20 -5.81
CA ASN A 27 3.62 3.53 -5.30
C ASN A 27 2.94 4.34 -4.18
N ALA A 28 3.72 4.90 -3.26
CA ALA A 28 3.20 5.80 -2.23
C ALA A 28 2.56 7.05 -2.85
N TRP A 29 3.21 7.67 -3.83
CA TRP A 29 2.66 8.83 -4.52
C TRP A 29 1.36 8.52 -5.27
N LYS A 30 1.29 7.37 -5.94
CA LYS A 30 0.08 6.91 -6.65
C LYS A 30 -1.08 6.67 -5.68
N SER A 31 -0.81 6.10 -4.49
CA SER A 31 -1.86 5.68 -3.55
C SER A 31 -2.29 6.78 -2.58
N VAL A 32 -1.46 7.80 -2.34
CA VAL A 32 -1.72 8.85 -1.33
C VAL A 32 -3.02 9.59 -1.57
N GLY A 33 -3.37 9.89 -2.83
CA GLY A 33 -4.58 10.62 -3.17
C GLY A 33 -5.85 9.87 -2.75
N TYR A 34 -5.93 8.57 -3.05
CA TYR A 34 -7.07 7.75 -2.64
C TYR A 34 -7.17 7.64 -1.12
N SER A 35 -6.07 7.34 -0.45
CA SER A 35 -6.03 7.23 1.01
C SER A 35 -6.42 8.54 1.68
N MET A 36 -5.94 9.67 1.15
CA MET A 36 -6.28 11.00 1.66
C MET A 36 -7.79 11.26 1.61
N VAL A 37 -8.46 10.94 0.51
CA VAL A 37 -9.92 11.13 0.38
C VAL A 37 -10.68 10.30 1.40
N VAL A 38 -10.29 9.03 1.59
CA VAL A 38 -10.95 8.13 2.57
C VAL A 38 -10.77 8.65 3.99
N TYR A 39 -9.56 9.05 4.38
CA TYR A 39 -9.32 9.58 5.72
C TYR A 39 -9.96 10.95 5.93
N MET A 40 -9.97 11.82 4.92
CA MET A 40 -10.69 13.09 4.97
C MET A 40 -12.19 12.88 5.21
N ALA A 41 -12.81 11.95 4.48
CA ALA A 41 -14.22 11.61 4.69
C ALA A 41 -14.49 11.09 6.12
N ALA A 42 -13.61 10.22 6.64
CA ALA A 42 -13.72 9.72 7.99
C ALA A 42 -13.59 10.83 9.05
N VAL A 43 -12.64 11.75 8.88
CA VAL A 43 -12.43 12.88 9.81
C VAL A 43 -13.58 13.87 9.76
N THR A 44 -14.09 14.20 8.58
CA THR A 44 -15.23 15.11 8.44
C THR A 44 -16.55 14.52 8.94
N GLY A 45 -16.63 13.18 9.03
CA GLY A 45 -17.76 12.47 9.61
C GLY A 45 -17.78 12.42 11.14
N VAL A 46 -16.72 12.88 11.81
CA VAL A 46 -16.70 12.96 13.28
C VAL A 46 -17.63 14.05 13.77
N ASP A 47 -18.45 13.75 14.78
CA ASP A 47 -19.39 14.69 15.33
C ASP A 47 -18.68 15.94 15.87
N THR A 48 -19.09 17.10 15.37
CA THR A 48 -18.54 18.40 15.77
C THR A 48 -18.78 18.71 17.25
N GLN A 49 -19.84 18.21 17.83
CA GLN A 49 -20.17 18.39 19.26
C GLN A 49 -19.08 17.82 20.17
N LEU A 50 -18.43 16.72 19.76
CA LEU A 50 -17.31 16.14 20.51
C LEU A 50 -16.09 17.09 20.52
N HIS A 51 -15.84 17.78 19.41
CA HIS A 51 -14.77 18.75 19.30
C HIS A 51 -15.06 20.02 20.09
N GLU A 52 -16.31 20.49 20.09
CA GLU A 52 -16.76 21.66 20.84
C GLU A 52 -16.71 21.40 22.33
N SER A 53 -17.20 20.24 22.80
CA SER A 53 -17.11 19.82 24.22
C SER A 53 -15.67 19.78 24.69
N ALA A 54 -14.77 19.12 23.93
CA ALA A 54 -13.37 19.07 24.28
C ALA A 54 -12.69 20.44 24.29
N GLN A 55 -13.18 21.39 23.47
CA GLN A 55 -12.69 22.76 23.47
C GLN A 55 -13.14 23.54 24.71
N ILE A 56 -14.38 23.33 25.15
CA ILE A 56 -14.92 23.89 26.40
C ILE A 56 -14.13 23.39 27.60
N ASP A 57 -13.72 22.10 27.59
CA ASP A 57 -12.87 21.47 28.59
C ASP A 57 -11.40 21.96 28.55
N GLY A 58 -11.05 22.88 27.65
CA GLY A 58 -9.72 23.47 27.54
C GLY A 58 -8.70 22.62 26.78
N ALA A 59 -9.15 21.56 26.05
CA ALA A 59 -8.26 20.72 25.28
C ALA A 59 -7.65 21.50 24.08
N ASN A 60 -6.32 21.43 23.96
CA ASN A 60 -5.63 21.98 22.80
C ASN A 60 -5.86 21.11 21.54
N ILE A 61 -5.42 21.61 20.37
CA ILE A 61 -5.66 20.92 19.08
C ILE A 61 -5.05 19.51 19.04
N PHE A 62 -3.87 19.30 19.60
CA PHE A 62 -3.22 17.98 19.64
C PHE A 62 -3.96 17.01 20.55
N GLN A 63 -4.48 17.49 21.67
CA GLN A 63 -5.32 16.69 22.58
C GLN A 63 -6.62 16.29 21.90
N ARG A 64 -7.28 17.22 21.20
CA ARG A 64 -8.50 16.90 20.42
C ARG A 64 -8.24 15.87 19.33
N ILE A 65 -7.12 15.99 18.60
CA ILE A 65 -6.75 14.98 17.60
C ILE A 65 -6.54 13.61 18.27
N HIS A 66 -5.80 13.57 19.37
CA HIS A 66 -5.41 12.30 20.01
C HIS A 66 -6.59 11.62 20.73
N TYR A 67 -7.42 12.39 21.44
CA TYR A 67 -8.48 11.83 22.30
C TYR A 67 -9.89 11.84 21.67
N VAL A 68 -10.11 12.60 20.60
CA VAL A 68 -11.40 12.67 19.91
C VAL A 68 -11.29 12.13 18.49
N THR A 69 -10.46 12.74 17.63
CA THR A 69 -10.42 12.39 16.20
C THR A 69 -9.89 10.97 15.97
N LEU A 70 -8.70 10.65 16.52
CA LEU A 70 -8.08 9.34 16.29
C LEU A 70 -8.91 8.16 16.79
N PRO A 71 -9.51 8.20 17.99
CA PRO A 71 -10.43 7.15 18.43
C PRO A 71 -11.66 7.02 17.54
N ALA A 72 -12.24 8.14 17.10
CA ALA A 72 -13.44 8.14 16.25
C ALA A 72 -13.18 7.52 14.87
N ILE A 73 -12.02 7.77 14.26
CA ILE A 73 -11.67 7.20 12.94
C ILE A 73 -10.93 5.86 13.03
N ARG A 74 -10.68 5.31 14.23
CA ARG A 74 -9.98 4.04 14.43
C ARG A 74 -10.56 2.89 13.59
N PRO A 75 -11.89 2.70 13.49
CA PRO A 75 -12.46 1.66 12.63
C PRO A 75 -12.02 1.81 11.17
N THR A 76 -12.03 3.02 10.64
CA THR A 76 -11.60 3.31 9.27
C THR A 76 -10.11 2.99 9.07
N ILE A 77 -9.26 3.36 10.03
CA ILE A 77 -7.82 3.05 9.98
C ILE A 77 -7.62 1.53 9.91
N ILE A 78 -8.28 0.78 10.78
CA ILE A 78 -8.15 -0.68 10.84
C ILE A 78 -8.65 -1.32 9.55
N THR A 79 -9.80 -0.88 9.02
CA THR A 79 -10.33 -1.37 7.75
C THR A 79 -9.37 -1.12 6.60
N MET A 80 -8.79 0.08 6.49
CA MET A 80 -7.81 0.41 5.45
C MET A 80 -6.56 -0.44 5.56
N VAL A 81 -6.03 -0.63 6.78
CA VAL A 81 -4.87 -1.51 7.01
C VAL A 81 -5.19 -2.96 6.62
N LEU A 82 -6.38 -3.48 6.97
CA LEU A 82 -6.79 -4.82 6.57
C LEU A 82 -6.91 -4.98 5.05
N LEU A 83 -7.44 -3.96 4.37
CA LEU A 83 -7.51 -3.95 2.89
C LEU A 83 -6.12 -3.95 2.25
N ASP A 84 -5.18 -3.20 2.80
CA ASP A 84 -3.80 -3.18 2.30
C ASP A 84 -3.07 -4.49 2.59
N VAL A 85 -3.24 -5.06 3.78
CA VAL A 85 -2.69 -6.36 4.13
C VAL A 85 -3.24 -7.48 3.24
N SER A 86 -4.51 -7.41 2.84
CA SER A 86 -5.11 -8.40 1.94
C SER A 86 -4.42 -8.47 0.58
N LYS A 87 -3.71 -7.43 0.20
CA LYS A 87 -3.00 -7.29 -1.08
C LYS A 87 -1.47 -7.37 -0.93
N ILE A 88 -0.95 -7.73 0.25
CA ILE A 88 0.49 -7.65 0.55
C ILE A 88 1.36 -8.47 -0.41
N PHE A 89 0.85 -9.59 -0.93
CA PHE A 89 1.53 -10.41 -1.93
C PHE A 89 1.17 -10.04 -3.37
N ARG A 90 0.32 -9.04 -3.58
CA ARG A 90 -0.01 -8.54 -4.92
C ARG A 90 0.83 -7.31 -5.22
N GLY A 91 1.62 -7.39 -6.28
CA GLY A 91 2.30 -6.24 -6.85
C GLY A 91 1.32 -5.34 -7.61
N ASN A 92 1.70 -4.10 -7.80
CA ASN A 92 0.99 -3.22 -8.72
C ASN A 92 1.55 -3.43 -10.13
N LEU A 93 1.09 -4.48 -10.83
CA LEU A 93 1.58 -4.84 -12.17
C LEU A 93 1.65 -3.63 -13.10
N ASP A 94 0.60 -2.81 -13.09
CA ASP A 94 0.53 -1.61 -13.94
C ASP A 94 1.68 -0.64 -13.64
N LEU A 95 1.95 -0.36 -12.36
CA LEU A 95 3.06 0.49 -11.94
C LEU A 95 4.41 -0.09 -12.38
N PHE A 96 4.65 -1.37 -12.11
CA PHE A 96 5.91 -2.02 -12.45
C PHE A 96 6.11 -2.06 -13.98
N TYR A 97 5.07 -2.39 -14.72
CA TYR A 97 5.14 -2.46 -16.17
C TYR A 97 5.39 -1.10 -16.82
N GLN A 98 4.76 -0.04 -16.32
CA GLN A 98 4.94 1.32 -16.86
C GLN A 98 6.31 1.91 -16.51
N LEU A 99 6.84 1.62 -15.32
CA LEU A 99 8.12 2.18 -14.89
C LEU A 99 9.33 1.40 -15.41
N ILE A 100 9.27 0.08 -15.42
CA ILE A 100 10.41 -0.80 -15.72
C ILE A 100 10.28 -1.37 -17.12
N GLY A 101 9.06 -1.66 -17.57
CA GLY A 101 8.78 -2.24 -18.88
C GLY A 101 9.49 -3.59 -19.07
N LYS A 102 10.18 -3.72 -20.19
CA LYS A 102 10.96 -4.92 -20.57
C LYS A 102 12.45 -4.78 -20.29
N ASN A 103 12.85 -3.96 -19.32
CA ASN A 103 14.26 -3.79 -18.98
C ASN A 103 14.78 -4.94 -18.13
N GLY A 104 15.35 -5.96 -18.77
CA GLY A 104 15.89 -7.14 -18.11
C GLY A 104 17.00 -6.86 -17.09
N ALA A 105 17.72 -5.75 -17.22
CA ALA A 105 18.78 -5.37 -16.27
C ALA A 105 18.23 -5.04 -14.86
N LEU A 106 16.94 -4.74 -14.75
CA LEU A 106 16.29 -4.40 -13.49
C LEU A 106 15.51 -5.57 -12.86
N TYR A 107 15.29 -6.67 -13.60
CA TYR A 107 14.45 -7.77 -13.11
C TYR A 107 14.95 -8.36 -11.79
N ASP A 108 16.25 -8.57 -11.62
CA ASP A 108 16.82 -9.11 -10.38
C ASP A 108 16.49 -8.29 -9.12
N SER A 109 16.18 -7.01 -9.30
CA SER A 109 15.91 -6.07 -8.21
C SER A 109 14.45 -5.70 -8.04
N THR A 110 13.65 -5.88 -9.08
CA THR A 110 12.29 -5.33 -9.16
C THR A 110 11.22 -6.36 -9.52
N ASP A 111 11.62 -7.62 -9.77
CA ASP A 111 10.65 -8.64 -10.13
C ASP A 111 9.76 -9.03 -8.96
N VAL A 112 8.46 -9.13 -9.23
CA VAL A 112 7.43 -9.57 -8.31
C VAL A 112 6.58 -10.66 -8.95
N ILE A 113 5.80 -11.40 -8.17
CA ILE A 113 4.98 -12.52 -8.68
C ILE A 113 4.09 -12.07 -9.84
N ASP A 114 3.48 -10.89 -9.76
CA ASP A 114 2.58 -10.39 -10.81
C ASP A 114 3.33 -10.10 -12.12
N THR A 115 4.55 -9.54 -12.07
CA THR A 115 5.36 -9.32 -13.27
C THR A 115 5.87 -10.62 -13.86
N PHE A 116 6.21 -11.58 -13.02
CA PHE A 116 6.58 -12.93 -13.44
C PHE A 116 5.43 -13.64 -14.15
N VAL A 117 4.23 -13.65 -13.54
CA VAL A 117 3.01 -14.22 -14.15
C VAL A 117 2.71 -13.58 -15.49
N PHE A 118 2.79 -12.26 -15.56
CA PHE A 118 2.52 -11.51 -16.78
C PHE A 118 3.52 -11.86 -17.91
N ARG A 119 4.82 -11.94 -17.58
CA ARG A 119 5.83 -12.37 -18.57
C ARG A 119 5.65 -13.81 -19.01
N SER A 120 5.36 -14.72 -18.07
CA SER A 120 5.11 -16.13 -18.39
C SER A 120 3.96 -16.29 -19.38
N LEU A 121 2.92 -15.49 -19.25
CA LEU A 121 1.80 -15.50 -20.21
C LEU A 121 2.17 -14.92 -21.58
N LEU A 122 2.85 -13.77 -21.60
CA LEU A 122 3.08 -13.03 -22.86
C LEU A 122 4.31 -13.47 -23.62
N GLU A 123 5.37 -13.89 -22.93
CA GLU A 123 6.66 -14.19 -23.56
C GLU A 123 6.88 -15.68 -23.77
N THR A 124 6.47 -16.51 -22.80
CA THR A 124 6.65 -17.95 -22.88
C THR A 124 5.37 -18.71 -23.22
N SER A 125 4.20 -18.03 -23.23
CA SER A 125 2.88 -18.66 -23.38
C SER A 125 2.63 -19.83 -22.41
N ASP A 126 3.31 -19.81 -21.26
CA ASP A 126 3.19 -20.84 -20.23
C ASP A 126 2.01 -20.52 -19.29
N ILE A 127 0.83 -20.91 -19.75
CA ILE A 127 -0.42 -20.72 -19.00
C ILE A 127 -0.40 -21.54 -17.69
N GLY A 128 0.24 -22.70 -17.69
CA GLY A 128 0.31 -23.56 -16.50
C GLY A 128 1.09 -22.91 -15.36
N MET A 129 2.28 -22.40 -15.66
CA MET A 129 3.12 -21.69 -14.69
C MET A 129 2.44 -20.42 -14.17
N ALA A 130 1.86 -19.63 -15.06
CA ALA A 130 1.13 -18.43 -14.68
C ALA A 130 -0.07 -18.71 -13.77
N ALA A 131 -0.86 -19.75 -14.08
CA ALA A 131 -1.99 -20.17 -13.25
C ALA A 131 -1.53 -20.68 -11.88
N ALA A 132 -0.46 -21.48 -11.82
CA ALA A 132 0.10 -21.97 -10.57
C ALA A 132 0.61 -20.85 -9.66
N ALA A 133 1.36 -19.89 -10.22
CA ALA A 133 1.86 -18.74 -9.48
C ALA A 133 0.72 -17.83 -8.95
N GLY A 134 -0.29 -17.56 -9.77
CA GLY A 134 -1.46 -16.79 -9.35
C GLY A 134 -2.31 -17.49 -8.29
N PHE A 135 -2.44 -18.83 -8.36
CA PHE A 135 -3.11 -19.62 -7.35
C PHE A 135 -2.34 -19.61 -6.02
N TYR A 136 -1.04 -19.83 -6.06
CA TYR A 136 -0.17 -19.72 -4.89
C TYR A 136 -0.27 -18.36 -4.21
N GLN A 137 -0.20 -17.27 -4.98
CA GLN A 137 -0.35 -15.91 -4.50
C GLN A 137 -1.71 -15.70 -3.80
N SER A 138 -2.78 -16.24 -4.38
CA SER A 138 -4.13 -16.14 -3.80
C SER A 138 -4.26 -16.86 -2.47
N ILE A 139 -3.62 -18.03 -2.34
CA ILE A 139 -3.56 -18.78 -1.07
C ILE A 139 -2.80 -17.95 -0.01
N LEU A 140 -1.65 -17.40 -0.35
CA LEU A 140 -0.86 -16.57 0.57
C LEU A 140 -1.66 -15.35 1.05
N CYS A 141 -2.32 -14.64 0.15
CA CYS A 141 -3.19 -13.51 0.51
C CYS A 141 -4.32 -13.94 1.45
N PHE A 142 -4.98 -15.07 1.14
CA PHE A 142 -6.08 -15.61 1.95
C PHE A 142 -5.61 -15.98 3.36
N VAL A 143 -4.52 -16.75 3.47
CA VAL A 143 -3.96 -17.13 4.77
C VAL A 143 -3.56 -15.91 5.58
N THR A 144 -2.93 -14.92 4.95
CA THR A 144 -2.49 -13.70 5.62
C THR A 144 -3.67 -12.90 6.17
N ILE A 145 -4.73 -12.69 5.38
CA ILE A 145 -5.89 -11.95 5.87
C ILE A 145 -6.62 -12.71 7.00
N MET A 146 -6.69 -14.03 6.93
CA MET A 146 -7.27 -14.84 8.00
C MET A 146 -6.48 -14.71 9.31
N VAL A 147 -5.15 -14.77 9.22
CA VAL A 147 -4.28 -14.61 10.39
C VAL A 147 -4.41 -13.22 10.99
N VAL A 148 -4.32 -12.18 10.17
CA VAL A 148 -4.40 -10.78 10.64
C VAL A 148 -5.79 -10.47 11.20
N ASN A 149 -6.86 -10.90 10.52
CA ASN A 149 -8.21 -10.76 11.05
C ASN A 149 -8.40 -11.48 12.39
N GLY A 150 -7.84 -12.68 12.54
CA GLY A 150 -7.84 -13.44 13.80
C GLY A 150 -7.10 -12.72 14.93
N ILE A 151 -5.98 -12.04 14.63
CA ILE A 151 -5.25 -11.21 15.60
C ILE A 151 -6.10 -10.02 16.02
N ILE A 152 -6.69 -9.30 15.07
CA ILE A 152 -7.55 -8.15 15.35
C ILE A 152 -8.76 -8.57 16.19
N ARG A 153 -9.41 -9.69 15.88
CA ARG A 153 -10.54 -10.24 16.63
C ARG A 153 -10.18 -10.53 18.10
N LYS A 154 -8.94 -10.97 18.37
CA LYS A 154 -8.46 -11.17 19.75
C LYS A 154 -8.23 -9.86 20.50
N ILE A 155 -7.87 -8.79 19.81
CA ILE A 155 -7.62 -7.46 20.42
C ILE A 155 -8.96 -6.73 20.62
N ASN A 156 -9.80 -6.71 19.61
CA ASN A 156 -11.15 -6.13 19.66
C ASN A 156 -12.02 -6.72 18.55
N SER A 157 -13.06 -7.46 18.94
CA SER A 157 -13.97 -8.13 18.01
C SER A 157 -14.74 -7.18 17.09
N ASP A 158 -14.97 -5.93 17.54
CA ASP A 158 -15.75 -4.94 16.80
C ASP A 158 -15.03 -4.44 15.53
N TYR A 159 -13.72 -4.70 15.44
CA TYR A 159 -12.89 -4.29 14.30
C TYR A 159 -12.55 -5.43 13.35
N ALA A 160 -12.96 -6.66 13.67
CA ALA A 160 -12.77 -7.79 12.78
C ALA A 160 -13.71 -7.67 11.57
N LEU A 161 -13.24 -8.11 10.39
CA LEU A 161 -14.07 -8.11 9.18
C LEU A 161 -15.10 -9.25 9.19
N PHE A 162 -14.78 -10.36 9.83
CA PHE A 162 -15.61 -11.56 9.95
C PHE A 162 -15.18 -12.43 11.13
#